data_b89aeed8542e45fcb0b8f8c5ab4baa5a
#
_entry.id   b89aeed8542e45fcb0b8f8c5ab4baa5a
#
_cell.length_a   1.000
_cell.length_b   1.000
_cell.length_c   1.000
_cell.angle_alpha   90.00
_cell.angle_beta   90.00
_cell.angle_gamma   90.00
#
_symmetry.space_group_name_H-M   'P 1'
#
loop_
_entity.id
_entity.type
_entity.pdbx_description
1 polymer ?
#
loop_
_entity_poly.entity_id
_entity_poly.type
_entity_poly.pdbx_seq_one_letter_code
_entity_poly.pdbx_strand_id
1 'polypeptide(L)'
;MKLHMNLGADSYDIHIERGILGRAAQYLNLDRRVCIVTDSGVPTAYASTLAAQCREAIIVTFPEGEASKNLDTYAMVLSRMLDAGFTRRDCVLAVGGGVVGDLAGFAAASYMRGIEFYNCPTTLLSQIDSSIGGKVAVDFHGYKNIVGAFHQPRCVLIDPDVLATLPPRRIADGLAEAIKMAATFDGELFELLETQDAMAHIERVIERSLRIKRDVVQQDEKETGLRRVLNFGHTLGHAIETYESGRLYHGECVALGMLCMCAPAVQARIHAALARVGLPTTWSGDAEQILTAMRHDKKAAGEGVFAVLVPEIGQFTMEHIPFEVLAERLGNIGSETV
;
A
#
# COMPACT_ATOMS: atom_id res chain seq x y z
N MET A 1 -18.10 -3.88 9.85
CA MET A 1 -18.25 -2.44 9.50
C MET A 1 -18.22 -2.29 7.98
N LYS A 2 -18.83 -1.22 7.44
CA LYS A 2 -18.87 -0.96 5.99
C LYS A 2 -18.47 0.49 5.70
N LEU A 3 -17.56 0.69 4.76
CA LEU A 3 -17.25 1.98 4.14
C LEU A 3 -17.67 1.96 2.68
N HIS A 4 -18.07 3.10 2.14
CA HIS A 4 -18.41 3.23 0.72
C HIS A 4 -17.41 4.18 0.04
N MET A 5 -16.80 3.73 -1.06
CA MET A 5 -15.98 4.55 -1.95
C MET A 5 -16.87 5.09 -3.05
N ASN A 6 -17.07 6.41 -3.08
CA ASN A 6 -17.93 7.06 -4.07
C ASN A 6 -17.09 7.61 -5.24
N LEU A 7 -17.12 6.91 -6.36
CA LEU A 7 -16.41 7.25 -7.60
C LEU A 7 -17.36 7.18 -8.82
N GLY A 8 -18.63 7.55 -8.62
CA GLY A 8 -19.62 7.47 -9.69
C GLY A 8 -19.88 6.04 -10.15
N ALA A 9 -19.63 5.75 -11.42
CA ALA A 9 -19.85 4.40 -11.98
C ALA A 9 -18.89 3.32 -11.42
N ASP A 10 -17.74 3.75 -10.88
CA ASP A 10 -16.72 2.88 -10.32
C ASP A 10 -16.76 2.83 -8.78
N SER A 11 -17.91 3.23 -8.20
CA SER A 11 -18.14 3.15 -6.74
C SER A 11 -18.18 1.71 -6.26
N TYR A 12 -17.69 1.47 -5.03
CA TYR A 12 -17.67 0.13 -4.42
C TYR A 12 -17.72 0.18 -2.90
N ASP A 13 -17.98 -0.98 -2.29
CA ASP A 13 -18.01 -1.15 -0.85
C ASP A 13 -16.73 -1.78 -0.32
N ILE A 14 -16.33 -1.35 0.87
CA ILE A 14 -15.22 -1.90 1.64
C ILE A 14 -15.82 -2.45 2.94
N HIS A 15 -15.73 -3.74 3.14
CA HIS A 15 -16.20 -4.41 4.34
C HIS A 15 -15.04 -4.78 5.24
N ILE A 16 -15.13 -4.41 6.52
CA ILE A 16 -14.13 -4.71 7.56
C ILE A 16 -14.83 -5.54 8.62
N GLU A 17 -14.49 -6.83 8.70
CA GLU A 17 -15.14 -7.74 9.64
C GLU A 17 -14.31 -9.00 9.86
N ARG A 18 -14.12 -9.40 11.13
CA ARG A 18 -13.41 -10.63 11.48
C ARG A 18 -14.14 -11.87 10.95
N GLY A 19 -13.37 -12.79 10.37
CA GLY A 19 -13.90 -14.03 9.77
C GLY A 19 -14.70 -13.81 8.48
N ILE A 20 -14.64 -12.64 7.85
CA ILE A 20 -15.41 -12.31 6.64
C ILE A 20 -15.04 -13.21 5.46
N LEU A 21 -13.79 -13.68 5.37
CA LEU A 21 -13.36 -14.57 4.27
C LEU A 21 -14.16 -15.87 4.26
N GLY A 22 -14.60 -16.37 5.41
CA GLY A 22 -15.45 -17.56 5.51
C GLY A 22 -16.87 -17.35 4.97
N ARG A 23 -17.27 -16.11 4.69
CA ARG A 23 -18.62 -15.71 4.25
C ARG A 23 -18.59 -14.80 3.03
N ALA A 24 -17.51 -14.87 2.25
CA ALA A 24 -17.27 -13.97 1.12
C ALA A 24 -18.41 -13.96 0.09
N ALA A 25 -19.07 -15.11 -0.13
CA ALA A 25 -20.22 -15.23 -1.06
C ALA A 25 -21.44 -14.38 -0.66
N GLN A 26 -21.50 -13.87 0.59
CA GLN A 26 -22.56 -12.95 1.02
C GLN A 26 -22.32 -11.51 0.53
N TYR A 27 -21.09 -11.20 0.15
CA TYR A 27 -20.63 -9.85 -0.23
C TYR A 27 -20.18 -9.77 -1.69
N LEU A 28 -19.64 -10.86 -2.22
CA LEU A 28 -19.09 -10.96 -3.56
C LEU A 28 -19.98 -11.85 -4.44
N ASN A 29 -20.10 -11.48 -5.72
CA ASN A 29 -20.72 -12.39 -6.68
C ASN A 29 -19.72 -13.49 -7.08
N LEU A 30 -19.76 -14.61 -6.39
CA LEU A 30 -18.93 -15.80 -6.64
C LEU A 30 -19.67 -16.91 -7.41
N ASP A 31 -20.95 -16.72 -7.75
CA ASP A 31 -21.72 -17.67 -8.59
C ASP A 31 -21.31 -17.55 -10.08
N ARG A 32 -20.00 -17.64 -10.29
CA ARG A 32 -19.38 -17.61 -11.62
C ARG A 32 -17.98 -18.23 -11.55
N ARG A 33 -17.25 -18.21 -12.64
CA ARG A 33 -15.85 -18.62 -12.65
C ARG A 33 -14.98 -17.52 -12.03
N VAL A 34 -14.09 -17.89 -11.11
CA VAL A 34 -13.24 -16.97 -10.35
C VAL A 34 -11.77 -17.36 -10.48
N CYS A 35 -10.91 -16.44 -10.93
CA CYS A 35 -9.47 -16.60 -10.88
C CYS A 35 -8.96 -16.03 -9.54
N ILE A 36 -8.66 -16.89 -8.60
CA ILE A 36 -8.02 -16.50 -7.32
C ILE A 36 -6.52 -16.38 -7.55
N VAL A 37 -5.98 -15.18 -7.38
CA VAL A 37 -4.56 -14.88 -7.51
C VAL A 37 -3.98 -14.68 -6.12
N THR A 38 -2.88 -15.40 -5.82
CA THR A 38 -2.19 -15.35 -4.52
C THR A 38 -0.70 -15.58 -4.70
N ASP A 39 0.09 -15.42 -3.65
CA ASP A 39 1.52 -15.75 -3.64
C ASP A 39 1.84 -16.85 -2.62
N SER A 40 3.09 -17.37 -2.67
CA SER A 40 3.53 -18.47 -1.83
C SER A 40 3.69 -18.10 -0.34
N GLY A 41 3.72 -16.83 0.02
CA GLY A 41 3.78 -16.33 1.39
C GLY A 41 2.42 -16.28 2.08
N VAL A 42 1.33 -16.34 1.29
CA VAL A 42 -0.04 -16.33 1.83
C VAL A 42 -0.44 -17.75 2.25
N PRO A 43 -0.96 -17.97 3.47
CA PRO A 43 -1.48 -19.26 3.88
C PRO A 43 -2.51 -19.81 2.89
N THR A 44 -2.29 -21.02 2.37
CA THR A 44 -3.13 -21.66 1.34
C THR A 44 -4.60 -21.79 1.78
N ALA A 45 -4.83 -21.85 3.08
CA ALA A 45 -6.17 -21.94 3.66
C ALA A 45 -7.07 -20.75 3.24
N TYR A 46 -6.53 -19.53 3.06
CA TYR A 46 -7.32 -18.37 2.70
C TYR A 46 -7.87 -18.49 1.27
N ALA A 47 -7.00 -18.81 0.31
CA ALA A 47 -7.42 -19.04 -1.07
C ALA A 47 -8.38 -20.25 -1.18
N SER A 48 -8.13 -21.33 -0.43
CA SER A 48 -9.00 -22.52 -0.41
C SER A 48 -10.38 -22.23 0.19
N THR A 49 -10.46 -21.43 1.26
CA THR A 49 -11.72 -21.01 1.88
C THR A 49 -12.57 -20.19 0.92
N LEU A 50 -11.95 -19.32 0.13
CA LEU A 50 -12.63 -18.52 -0.88
C LEU A 50 -13.03 -19.36 -2.10
N ALA A 51 -12.17 -20.27 -2.57
CA ALA A 51 -12.44 -21.16 -3.68
C ALA A 51 -13.66 -22.07 -3.41
N ALA A 52 -13.81 -22.56 -2.18
CA ALA A 52 -14.94 -23.39 -1.76
C ALA A 52 -16.30 -22.67 -1.83
N GLN A 53 -16.32 -21.34 -1.92
CA GLN A 53 -17.51 -20.51 -2.03
C GLN A 53 -17.81 -20.10 -3.49
N CYS A 54 -16.92 -20.40 -4.43
CA CYS A 54 -17.10 -20.09 -5.84
C CYS A 54 -17.85 -21.21 -6.55
N ARG A 55 -18.63 -20.86 -7.58
CA ARG A 55 -19.23 -21.88 -8.49
C ARG A 55 -18.16 -22.71 -9.17
N GLU A 56 -17.10 -22.07 -9.62
CA GLU A 56 -15.92 -22.66 -10.24
C GLU A 56 -14.70 -21.75 -9.95
N ALA A 57 -13.60 -22.29 -9.50
CA ALA A 57 -12.40 -21.50 -9.20
C ALA A 57 -11.14 -22.15 -9.77
N ILE A 58 -10.23 -21.30 -10.25
CA ILE A 58 -8.82 -21.65 -10.38
C ILE A 58 -8.00 -20.84 -9.37
N ILE A 59 -6.96 -21.43 -8.80
CA ILE A 59 -6.01 -20.74 -7.95
C ILE A 59 -4.69 -20.62 -8.72
N VAL A 60 -4.21 -19.38 -8.85
CA VAL A 60 -2.93 -19.06 -9.49
C VAL A 60 -2.01 -18.52 -8.40
N THR A 61 -0.98 -19.31 -8.07
CA THR A 61 0.02 -18.95 -7.05
C THR A 61 1.35 -18.65 -7.72
N PHE A 62 2.01 -17.56 -7.33
CA PHE A 62 3.36 -17.20 -7.76
C PHE A 62 4.29 -17.04 -6.55
N PRO A 63 5.62 -16.96 -6.72
CA PRO A 63 6.55 -16.77 -5.62
C PRO A 63 6.30 -15.44 -4.90
N GLU A 64 6.39 -15.42 -3.57
CA GLU A 64 6.25 -14.21 -2.76
C GLU A 64 7.34 -13.16 -3.07
N GLY A 65 7.03 -11.90 -2.82
CA GLY A 65 7.97 -10.77 -2.87
C GLY A 65 7.87 -9.93 -4.14
N GLU A 66 8.49 -8.73 -4.07
CA GLU A 66 8.43 -7.71 -5.11
C GLU A 66 9.03 -8.20 -6.45
N ALA A 67 10.01 -9.11 -6.40
CA ALA A 67 10.61 -9.68 -7.62
C ALA A 67 9.60 -10.37 -8.55
N SER A 68 8.46 -10.83 -8.00
CA SER A 68 7.37 -11.43 -8.77
C SER A 68 6.41 -10.41 -9.40
N LYS A 69 6.53 -9.13 -9.06
CA LYS A 69 5.68 -8.06 -9.58
C LYS A 69 6.16 -7.58 -10.96
N ASN A 70 6.11 -8.45 -11.96
CA ASN A 70 6.69 -8.22 -13.28
C ASN A 70 5.76 -8.71 -14.40
N LEU A 71 6.13 -8.42 -15.67
CA LEU A 71 5.36 -8.80 -16.85
C LEU A 71 5.30 -10.32 -17.07
N ASP A 72 6.28 -11.09 -16.65
CA ASP A 72 6.29 -12.55 -16.83
C ASP A 72 5.23 -13.20 -15.93
N THR A 73 5.17 -12.81 -14.68
CA THR A 73 4.12 -13.26 -13.73
C THR A 73 2.74 -12.80 -14.18
N TYR A 74 2.62 -11.56 -14.65
CA TYR A 74 1.39 -11.05 -15.23
C TYR A 74 0.94 -11.88 -16.44
N ALA A 75 1.84 -12.18 -17.37
CA ALA A 75 1.55 -13.01 -18.54
C ALA A 75 1.14 -14.43 -18.14
N MET A 76 1.76 -15.00 -17.10
CA MET A 76 1.40 -16.29 -16.55
C MET A 76 -0.03 -16.29 -16.01
N VAL A 77 -0.46 -15.26 -15.26
CA VAL A 77 -1.86 -15.14 -14.78
C VAL A 77 -2.83 -15.09 -15.95
N LEU A 78 -2.56 -14.26 -16.97
CA LEU A 78 -3.41 -14.18 -18.18
C LEU A 78 -3.50 -15.51 -18.92
N SER A 79 -2.39 -16.25 -19.06
CA SER A 79 -2.37 -17.55 -19.71
C SER A 79 -3.23 -18.56 -18.96
N ARG A 80 -3.13 -18.61 -17.64
CA ARG A 80 -3.96 -19.50 -16.79
C ARG A 80 -5.45 -19.18 -16.92
N MET A 81 -5.83 -17.91 -17.02
CA MET A 81 -7.21 -17.49 -17.25
C MET A 81 -7.69 -17.90 -18.64
N LEU A 82 -6.85 -17.74 -19.67
CA LEU A 82 -7.16 -18.12 -21.04
C LEU A 82 -7.36 -19.63 -21.17
N ASP A 83 -6.43 -20.43 -20.64
CA ASP A 83 -6.50 -21.90 -20.67
C ASP A 83 -7.74 -22.45 -19.96
N ALA A 84 -8.19 -21.76 -18.88
CA ALA A 84 -9.40 -22.10 -18.16
C ALA A 84 -10.68 -21.54 -18.82
N GLY A 85 -10.58 -20.87 -19.96
CA GLY A 85 -11.72 -20.38 -20.74
C GLY A 85 -12.48 -19.23 -20.08
N PHE A 86 -11.79 -18.33 -19.36
CA PHE A 86 -12.41 -17.15 -18.75
C PHE A 86 -13.03 -16.23 -19.79
N THR A 87 -14.15 -15.62 -19.45
CA THR A 87 -14.93 -14.70 -20.26
C THR A 87 -15.10 -13.35 -19.56
N ARG A 88 -15.73 -12.37 -20.23
CA ARG A 88 -16.05 -11.05 -19.61
C ARG A 88 -17.04 -11.12 -18.44
N ARG A 89 -17.70 -12.27 -18.22
CA ARG A 89 -18.65 -12.48 -17.11
C ARG A 89 -18.00 -13.02 -15.86
N ASP A 90 -16.76 -13.46 -15.97
CA ASP A 90 -15.96 -14.03 -14.90
C ASP A 90 -15.20 -12.91 -14.17
N CYS A 91 -14.49 -13.23 -13.09
CA CYS A 91 -13.77 -12.22 -12.31
C CYS A 91 -12.42 -12.71 -11.79
N VAL A 92 -11.62 -11.76 -11.37
CA VAL A 92 -10.38 -12.00 -10.60
C VAL A 92 -10.63 -11.69 -9.13
N LEU A 93 -10.08 -12.50 -8.24
CA LEU A 93 -10.07 -12.29 -6.80
C LEU A 93 -8.63 -12.30 -6.31
N ALA A 94 -8.12 -11.14 -5.89
CA ALA A 94 -6.81 -11.01 -5.27
C ALA A 94 -6.89 -11.45 -3.80
N VAL A 95 -5.98 -12.33 -3.37
CA VAL A 95 -5.88 -12.81 -1.99
C VAL A 95 -4.42 -12.71 -1.56
N GLY A 96 -4.03 -11.56 -0.97
CA GLY A 96 -2.62 -11.34 -0.66
C GLY A 96 -2.28 -9.92 -0.23
N GLY A 97 -1.00 -9.61 -0.24
CA GLY A 97 -0.49 -8.26 -0.01
C GLY A 97 -0.59 -7.35 -1.24
N GLY A 98 0.11 -6.22 -1.20
CA GLY A 98 0.11 -5.22 -2.29
C GLY A 98 0.56 -5.77 -3.63
N VAL A 99 1.59 -6.63 -3.65
CA VAL A 99 2.09 -7.28 -4.88
C VAL A 99 0.98 -8.09 -5.57
N VAL A 100 0.25 -8.90 -4.78
CA VAL A 100 -0.87 -9.70 -5.29
C VAL A 100 -2.01 -8.80 -5.78
N GLY A 101 -2.38 -7.79 -5.00
CA GLY A 101 -3.46 -6.86 -5.34
C GLY A 101 -3.18 -6.11 -6.65
N ASP A 102 -1.97 -5.57 -6.79
CA ASP A 102 -1.55 -4.81 -7.96
C ASP A 102 -1.50 -5.68 -9.22
N LEU A 103 -0.88 -6.85 -9.13
CA LEU A 103 -0.71 -7.77 -10.25
C LEU A 103 -2.06 -8.36 -10.70
N ALA A 104 -2.89 -8.81 -9.76
CA ALA A 104 -4.22 -9.36 -10.03
C ALA A 104 -5.16 -8.29 -10.60
N GLY A 105 -5.14 -7.09 -10.02
CA GLY A 105 -5.94 -5.97 -10.50
C GLY A 105 -5.51 -5.52 -11.90
N PHE A 106 -4.20 -5.51 -12.22
CA PHE A 106 -3.72 -5.19 -13.56
C PHE A 106 -4.07 -6.29 -14.57
N ALA A 107 -4.01 -7.57 -14.18
CA ALA A 107 -4.51 -8.66 -15.01
C ALA A 107 -6.00 -8.50 -15.32
N ALA A 108 -6.82 -8.18 -14.32
CA ALA A 108 -8.24 -7.91 -14.51
C ALA A 108 -8.50 -6.69 -15.39
N ALA A 109 -7.74 -5.60 -15.22
CA ALA A 109 -7.87 -4.37 -16.01
C ALA A 109 -7.64 -4.58 -17.49
N SER A 110 -6.77 -5.51 -17.86
CA SER A 110 -6.33 -5.73 -19.24
C SER A 110 -6.98 -6.94 -19.91
N TYR A 111 -7.31 -8.00 -19.15
CA TYR A 111 -7.95 -9.21 -19.70
C TYR A 111 -9.28 -8.85 -20.38
N MET A 112 -9.42 -9.20 -21.65
CA MET A 112 -10.58 -8.85 -22.48
C MET A 112 -10.98 -7.36 -22.45
N ARG A 113 -10.04 -6.45 -22.18
CA ARG A 113 -10.19 -4.99 -22.01
C ARG A 113 -10.91 -4.59 -20.71
N GLY A 114 -10.83 -5.42 -19.71
CA GLY A 114 -11.37 -5.20 -18.37
C GLY A 114 -12.45 -6.21 -18.00
N ILE A 115 -12.23 -6.88 -16.86
CA ILE A 115 -13.20 -7.72 -16.17
C ILE A 115 -13.29 -7.29 -14.71
N GLU A 116 -14.31 -7.72 -14.00
CA GLU A 116 -14.46 -7.41 -12.58
C GLU A 116 -13.35 -8.02 -11.73
N PHE A 117 -12.99 -7.28 -10.68
CA PHE A 117 -11.98 -7.70 -9.74
C PHE A 117 -12.43 -7.39 -8.30
N TYR A 118 -12.08 -8.28 -7.39
CA TYR A 118 -12.27 -8.16 -5.94
C TYR A 118 -10.93 -8.24 -5.23
N ASN A 119 -10.82 -7.59 -4.07
CA ASN A 119 -9.58 -7.59 -3.28
C ASN A 119 -9.84 -8.08 -1.86
N CYS A 120 -9.10 -9.11 -1.43
CA CYS A 120 -9.04 -9.63 -0.07
C CYS A 120 -7.61 -9.47 0.47
N PRO A 121 -7.27 -8.28 1.01
CA PRO A 121 -5.92 -7.98 1.47
C PRO A 121 -5.55 -8.79 2.71
N THR A 122 -4.37 -9.41 2.69
CA THR A 122 -3.88 -10.25 3.79
C THR A 122 -2.70 -9.66 4.56
N THR A 123 -2.12 -8.53 4.11
CA THR A 123 -1.13 -7.78 4.88
C THR A 123 -1.74 -6.52 5.45
N LEU A 124 -1.22 -6.02 6.59
CA LEU A 124 -1.72 -4.78 7.18
C LEU A 124 -1.55 -3.59 6.24
N LEU A 125 -0.40 -3.47 5.57
CA LEU A 125 -0.15 -2.46 4.53
C LEU A 125 -1.28 -2.45 3.48
N SER A 126 -1.67 -3.62 3.00
CA SER A 126 -2.73 -3.72 2.01
C SER A 126 -4.10 -3.45 2.59
N GLN A 127 -4.38 -3.84 3.83
CA GLN A 127 -5.66 -3.58 4.51
C GLN A 127 -5.92 -2.10 4.74
N ILE A 128 -4.88 -1.31 5.01
CA ILE A 128 -5.04 0.13 5.31
C ILE A 128 -4.77 1.04 4.11
N ASP A 129 -4.06 0.55 3.09
CA ASP A 129 -3.62 1.39 1.98
C ASP A 129 -3.82 0.73 0.61
N SER A 130 -2.96 -0.17 0.15
CA SER A 130 -2.83 -0.54 -1.25
C SER A 130 -4.07 -1.22 -1.86
N SER A 131 -4.99 -1.79 -1.06
CA SER A 131 -6.20 -2.47 -1.56
C SER A 131 -7.27 -1.54 -2.14
N ILE A 132 -7.19 -0.23 -1.91
CA ILE A 132 -8.18 0.75 -2.38
C ILE A 132 -7.53 1.87 -3.20
N GLY A 133 -8.35 2.52 -4.03
CA GLY A 133 -7.91 3.66 -4.86
C GLY A 133 -7.46 3.28 -6.27
N GLY A 134 -7.60 2.00 -6.65
CA GLY A 134 -7.58 1.53 -8.05
C GLY A 134 -6.22 1.57 -8.75
N LYS A 135 -5.12 1.93 -8.10
CA LYS A 135 -3.79 1.82 -8.70
C LYS A 135 -3.40 0.36 -8.76
N VAL A 136 -3.19 -0.17 -9.96
CA VAL A 136 -2.76 -1.55 -10.20
C VAL A 136 -1.65 -1.55 -11.24
N ALA A 137 -0.55 -2.26 -10.97
CA ALA A 137 0.64 -2.16 -11.81
C ALA A 137 1.61 -3.33 -11.61
N VAL A 138 2.59 -3.39 -12.51
CA VAL A 138 3.79 -4.21 -12.38
C VAL A 138 5.05 -3.36 -12.61
N ASP A 139 6.17 -3.88 -12.15
CA ASP A 139 7.47 -3.29 -12.34
C ASP A 139 8.01 -3.62 -13.74
N PHE A 140 8.80 -2.72 -14.30
CA PHE A 140 9.37 -2.89 -15.63
C PHE A 140 10.73 -2.21 -15.74
N HIS A 141 11.74 -2.96 -16.21
CA HIS A 141 13.12 -2.46 -16.42
C HIS A 141 13.71 -1.71 -15.21
N GLY A 142 13.45 -2.19 -13.98
CA GLY A 142 13.97 -1.59 -12.76
C GLY A 142 13.15 -0.41 -12.23
N TYR A 143 12.09 0.00 -12.93
CA TYR A 143 11.16 1.02 -12.47
C TYR A 143 9.94 0.37 -11.81
N LYS A 144 9.66 0.75 -10.56
CA LYS A 144 8.49 0.26 -9.82
C LYS A 144 7.19 0.86 -10.36
N ASN A 145 6.16 0.02 -10.45
CA ASN A 145 4.77 0.42 -10.75
C ASN A 145 4.58 1.24 -12.04
N ILE A 146 5.50 1.13 -13.00
CA ILE A 146 5.49 1.99 -14.20
C ILE A 146 4.52 1.50 -15.29
N VAL A 147 4.17 0.22 -15.30
CA VAL A 147 3.24 -0.38 -16.26
C VAL A 147 1.98 -0.80 -15.52
N GLY A 148 0.88 -0.09 -15.74
CA GLY A 148 -0.34 -0.35 -14.99
C GLY A 148 -1.57 0.41 -15.49
N ALA A 149 -2.61 0.39 -14.67
CA ALA A 149 -3.88 1.05 -14.95
C ALA A 149 -4.50 1.62 -13.66
N PHE A 150 -5.51 2.46 -13.82
CA PHE A 150 -6.49 2.71 -12.77
C PHE A 150 -7.67 1.79 -13.00
N HIS A 151 -7.85 0.81 -12.12
CA HIS A 151 -8.94 -0.17 -12.17
C HIS A 151 -9.48 -0.42 -10.77
N GLN A 152 -10.68 0.10 -10.49
CA GLN A 152 -11.27 0.00 -9.17
C GLN A 152 -11.79 -1.43 -8.90
N PRO A 153 -11.60 -1.99 -7.69
CA PRO A 153 -12.23 -3.23 -7.30
C PRO A 153 -13.76 -3.05 -7.20
N ARG A 154 -14.54 -4.09 -7.43
CA ARG A 154 -15.99 -4.06 -7.20
C ARG A 154 -16.36 -4.19 -5.73
N CYS A 155 -15.48 -4.75 -4.94
CA CYS A 155 -15.60 -4.83 -3.48
C CYS A 155 -14.24 -5.17 -2.87
N VAL A 156 -14.02 -4.72 -1.63
CA VAL A 156 -12.84 -5.08 -0.83
C VAL A 156 -13.31 -5.73 0.46
N LEU A 157 -12.81 -6.94 0.77
CA LEU A 157 -13.08 -7.64 2.01
C LEU A 157 -11.85 -7.65 2.90
N ILE A 158 -11.93 -6.96 4.02
CA ILE A 158 -10.85 -6.84 5.00
C ILE A 158 -11.18 -7.68 6.22
N ASP A 159 -10.38 -8.71 6.43
CA ASP A 159 -10.46 -9.60 7.59
C ASP A 159 -9.27 -9.34 8.52
N PRO A 160 -9.47 -8.67 9.67
CA PRO A 160 -8.37 -8.45 10.61
C PRO A 160 -7.77 -9.74 11.19
N ASP A 161 -8.50 -10.86 11.18
CA ASP A 161 -8.00 -12.13 11.74
C ASP A 161 -6.84 -12.70 10.93
N VAL A 162 -6.74 -12.41 9.63
CA VAL A 162 -5.63 -12.90 8.79
C VAL A 162 -4.29 -12.30 9.20
N LEU A 163 -4.28 -11.16 9.91
CA LEU A 163 -3.06 -10.53 10.41
C LEU A 163 -2.34 -11.38 11.46
N ALA A 164 -3.03 -12.32 12.12
CA ALA A 164 -2.42 -13.22 13.09
C ALA A 164 -1.32 -14.13 12.50
N THR A 165 -1.30 -14.30 11.19
CA THR A 165 -0.27 -15.10 10.48
C THR A 165 0.90 -14.27 9.97
N LEU A 166 0.87 -12.95 10.11
CA LEU A 166 1.94 -12.07 9.65
C LEU A 166 3.09 -11.99 10.65
N PRO A 167 4.35 -11.99 10.16
CA PRO A 167 5.49 -11.66 10.99
C PRO A 167 5.38 -10.22 11.56
N PRO A 168 5.89 -9.98 12.80
CA PRO A 168 5.83 -8.64 13.42
C PRO A 168 6.42 -7.53 12.54
N ARG A 169 7.49 -7.79 11.80
CA ARG A 169 8.11 -6.82 10.89
C ARG A 169 7.15 -6.41 9.75
N ARG A 170 6.29 -7.32 9.26
CA ARG A 170 5.26 -7.00 8.27
C ARG A 170 4.08 -6.21 8.87
N ILE A 171 3.79 -6.40 10.15
CA ILE A 171 2.82 -5.56 10.86
C ILE A 171 3.39 -4.14 11.00
N ALA A 172 4.65 -4.00 11.45
CA ALA A 172 5.31 -2.70 11.55
C ALA A 172 5.36 -1.96 10.20
N ASP A 173 5.70 -2.68 9.11
CA ASP A 173 5.68 -2.17 7.74
C ASP A 173 4.32 -1.51 7.38
N GLY A 174 3.21 -2.17 7.71
CA GLY A 174 1.87 -1.59 7.52
C GLY A 174 1.59 -0.41 8.46
N LEU A 175 2.01 -0.48 9.73
CA LEU A 175 1.79 0.61 10.70
C LEU A 175 2.51 1.90 10.31
N ALA A 176 3.58 1.85 9.52
CA ALA A 176 4.22 3.05 8.96
C ALA A 176 3.21 3.90 8.16
N GLU A 177 2.39 3.24 7.32
CA GLU A 177 1.36 3.91 6.53
C GLU A 177 0.22 4.47 7.39
N ALA A 178 -0.15 3.76 8.47
CA ALA A 178 -1.12 4.29 9.43
C ALA A 178 -0.58 5.54 10.14
N ILE A 179 0.68 5.54 10.58
CA ILE A 179 1.34 6.70 11.19
C ILE A 179 1.42 7.85 10.19
N LYS A 180 1.76 7.58 8.93
CA LYS A 180 1.78 8.57 7.85
C LYS A 180 0.43 9.28 7.68
N MET A 181 -0.64 8.50 7.55
CA MET A 181 -1.99 9.04 7.39
C MET A 181 -2.46 9.81 8.63
N ALA A 182 -2.13 9.28 9.81
CA ALA A 182 -2.45 9.94 11.09
C ALA A 182 -1.71 11.26 11.24
N ALA A 183 -0.43 11.30 10.94
CA ALA A 183 0.39 12.51 11.04
C ALA A 183 -0.10 13.63 10.13
N THR A 184 -0.66 13.29 8.97
CA THR A 184 -1.15 14.28 7.99
C THR A 184 -2.60 14.71 8.21
N PHE A 185 -3.49 13.84 8.76
CA PHE A 185 -4.92 14.11 8.78
C PHE A 185 -5.63 13.88 10.12
N ASP A 186 -5.05 13.09 11.05
CA ASP A 186 -5.82 12.56 12.16
C ASP A 186 -5.01 12.49 13.46
N GLY A 187 -5.06 13.58 14.22
CA GLY A 187 -4.33 13.70 15.51
C GLY A 187 -4.76 12.65 16.55
N GLU A 188 -6.04 12.22 16.57
CA GLU A 188 -6.50 11.20 17.53
C GLU A 188 -5.99 9.80 17.16
N LEU A 189 -5.94 9.47 15.85
CA LEU A 189 -5.31 8.23 15.40
C LEU A 189 -3.80 8.27 15.69
N PHE A 190 -3.16 9.43 15.50
CA PHE A 190 -1.75 9.60 15.81
C PHE A 190 -1.48 9.37 17.29
N GLU A 191 -2.26 9.98 18.19
CA GLU A 191 -2.15 9.79 19.63
C GLU A 191 -2.32 8.33 20.05
N LEU A 192 -3.28 7.61 19.43
CA LEU A 192 -3.45 6.18 19.65
C LEU A 192 -2.17 5.41 19.29
N LEU A 193 -1.60 5.67 18.09
CA LEU A 193 -0.39 4.98 17.61
C LEU A 193 0.85 5.36 18.41
N GLU A 194 0.91 6.59 18.93
CA GLU A 194 2.00 7.09 19.78
C GLU A 194 1.97 6.50 21.19
N THR A 195 0.77 6.27 21.78
CA THR A 195 0.63 5.99 23.21
C THR A 195 0.11 4.59 23.55
N GLN A 196 -0.57 3.89 22.62
CA GLN A 196 -1.24 2.63 22.87
C GLN A 196 -0.71 1.49 22.00
N ASP A 197 -1.10 0.25 22.32
CA ASP A 197 -0.83 -0.90 21.47
C ASP A 197 -1.74 -0.88 20.23
N ALA A 198 -1.17 -0.64 19.06
CA ALA A 198 -1.89 -0.58 17.81
C ALA A 198 -2.64 -1.88 17.49
N MET A 199 -2.08 -3.06 17.86
CA MET A 199 -2.72 -4.34 17.60
C MET A 199 -3.94 -4.60 18.48
N ALA A 200 -3.96 -4.08 19.69
CA ALA A 200 -5.15 -4.12 20.55
C ALA A 200 -6.32 -3.29 19.98
N HIS A 201 -6.02 -2.34 19.10
CA HIS A 201 -6.98 -1.43 18.46
C HIS A 201 -7.00 -1.54 16.93
N ILE A 202 -6.57 -2.68 16.38
CA ILE A 202 -6.28 -2.82 14.96
C ILE A 202 -7.47 -2.50 14.04
N GLU A 203 -8.68 -2.87 14.40
CA GLU A 203 -9.88 -2.54 13.62
C GLU A 203 -10.10 -1.02 13.52
N ARG A 204 -9.86 -0.29 14.62
CA ARG A 204 -9.94 1.18 14.63
C ARG A 204 -8.82 1.80 13.78
N VAL A 205 -7.61 1.25 13.84
CA VAL A 205 -6.47 1.69 12.99
C VAL A 205 -6.81 1.50 11.52
N ILE A 206 -7.29 0.32 11.14
CA ILE A 206 -7.70 0.01 9.76
C ILE A 206 -8.82 0.96 9.32
N GLU A 207 -9.87 1.09 10.10
CA GLU A 207 -11.01 1.93 9.76
C GLU A 207 -10.61 3.38 9.51
N ARG A 208 -9.87 3.99 10.46
CA ARG A 208 -9.52 5.41 10.38
C ARG A 208 -8.57 5.68 9.22
N SER A 209 -7.59 4.80 8.99
CA SER A 209 -6.69 4.89 7.84
C SER A 209 -7.45 4.82 6.51
N LEU A 210 -8.38 3.87 6.38
CA LEU A 210 -9.20 3.74 5.18
C LEU A 210 -10.15 4.93 4.97
N ARG A 211 -10.69 5.53 6.03
CA ARG A 211 -11.50 6.75 5.93
C ARG A 211 -10.68 7.90 5.35
N ILE A 212 -9.47 8.12 5.88
CA ILE A 212 -8.56 9.15 5.36
C ILE A 212 -8.27 8.90 3.88
N LYS A 213 -7.83 7.69 3.53
CA LYS A 213 -7.49 7.37 2.15
C LYS A 213 -8.68 7.48 1.21
N ARG A 214 -9.87 6.96 1.61
CA ARG A 214 -11.11 7.09 0.86
C ARG A 214 -11.43 8.57 0.56
N ASP A 215 -11.40 9.41 1.58
CA ASP A 215 -11.79 10.82 1.45
C ASP A 215 -10.84 11.60 0.54
N VAL A 216 -9.54 11.25 0.58
CA VAL A 216 -8.52 11.79 -0.34
C VAL A 216 -8.73 11.29 -1.77
N VAL A 217 -8.96 9.97 -1.96
CA VAL A 217 -9.16 9.36 -3.29
C VAL A 217 -10.43 9.88 -3.95
N GLN A 218 -11.52 10.03 -3.20
CA GLN A 218 -12.78 10.59 -3.75
C GLN A 218 -12.63 12.03 -4.26
N GLN A 219 -11.72 12.81 -3.68
CA GLN A 219 -11.44 14.17 -4.11
C GLN A 219 -10.44 14.23 -5.28
N ASP A 220 -9.56 13.24 -5.39
CA ASP A 220 -8.50 13.22 -6.41
C ASP A 220 -8.13 11.78 -6.79
N GLU A 221 -8.98 11.14 -7.57
CA GLU A 221 -8.80 9.75 -7.98
C GLU A 221 -7.47 9.52 -8.74
N LYS A 222 -7.08 10.47 -9.59
CA LYS A 222 -5.95 10.33 -10.53
C LYS A 222 -4.62 10.89 -10.00
N GLU A 223 -4.59 11.38 -8.73
CA GLU A 223 -3.38 11.93 -8.10
C GLU A 223 -2.79 13.14 -8.84
N THR A 224 -3.64 14.05 -9.25
CA THR A 224 -3.23 15.29 -9.88
C THR A 224 -3.03 16.45 -8.89
N GLY A 225 -3.55 16.33 -7.68
CA GLY A 225 -3.57 17.37 -6.64
C GLY A 225 -3.46 16.81 -5.22
N LEU A 226 -4.59 16.82 -4.48
CA LEU A 226 -4.64 16.46 -3.05
C LEU A 226 -4.07 15.09 -2.72
N ARG A 227 -4.31 14.09 -3.58
CA ARG A 227 -3.85 12.71 -3.31
C ARG A 227 -2.33 12.60 -3.14
N ARG A 228 -1.57 13.57 -3.63
CA ARG A 228 -0.11 13.65 -3.40
C ARG A 228 0.27 13.75 -1.93
N VAL A 229 -0.65 14.19 -1.04
CA VAL A 229 -0.39 14.23 0.40
C VAL A 229 -0.09 12.85 0.98
N LEU A 230 -0.66 11.79 0.38
CA LEU A 230 -0.37 10.40 0.77
C LEU A 230 1.11 10.00 0.51
N ASN A 231 1.88 10.87 -0.15
CA ASN A 231 3.32 10.70 -0.35
C ASN A 231 4.17 11.35 0.76
N PHE A 232 3.58 11.73 1.91
CA PHE A 232 4.37 12.14 3.08
C PHE A 232 5.39 11.06 3.44
N GLY A 233 6.65 11.42 3.58
CA GLY A 233 7.77 10.49 3.77
C GLY A 233 8.26 9.77 2.51
N HIS A 234 7.45 9.64 1.46
CA HIS A 234 7.78 8.86 0.26
C HIS A 234 8.87 9.47 -0.62
N THR A 235 9.03 10.80 -0.61
CA THR A 235 10.04 11.46 -1.45
C THR A 235 11.45 10.95 -1.17
N LEU A 236 11.84 10.86 0.09
CA LEU A 236 13.10 10.23 0.50
C LEU A 236 12.95 8.73 0.74
N GLY A 237 11.79 8.27 1.22
CA GLY A 237 11.52 6.85 1.45
C GLY A 237 11.75 5.98 0.21
N HIS A 238 11.23 6.35 -0.95
CA HIS A 238 11.46 5.61 -2.21
C HIS A 238 12.93 5.64 -2.66
N ALA A 239 13.63 6.75 -2.41
CA ALA A 239 15.06 6.82 -2.73
C ALA A 239 15.89 5.91 -1.82
N ILE A 240 15.57 5.87 -0.52
CA ILE A 240 16.14 4.92 0.45
C ILE A 240 15.79 3.47 0.04
N GLU A 241 14.55 3.20 -0.31
CA GLU A 241 14.08 1.86 -0.73
C GLU A 241 14.86 1.34 -1.95
N THR A 242 15.10 2.21 -2.93
CA THR A 242 15.91 1.89 -4.11
C THR A 242 17.36 1.61 -3.74
N TYR A 243 17.96 2.44 -2.88
CA TYR A 243 19.32 2.26 -2.38
C TYR A 243 19.48 0.95 -1.58
N GLU A 244 18.54 0.66 -0.71
CA GLU A 244 18.54 -0.53 0.15
C GLU A 244 18.25 -1.84 -0.61
N SER A 245 17.72 -1.75 -1.83
CA SER A 245 17.54 -2.91 -2.73
C SER A 245 16.88 -4.12 -2.06
N GLY A 246 15.83 -3.88 -1.26
CA GLY A 246 15.05 -4.91 -0.56
C GLY A 246 15.58 -5.31 0.82
N ARG A 247 16.65 -4.70 1.35
CA ARG A 247 17.09 -4.91 2.75
C ARG A 247 16.10 -4.33 3.75
N LEU A 248 15.53 -3.18 3.42
CA LEU A 248 14.43 -2.56 4.15
C LEU A 248 13.11 -2.75 3.43
N TYR A 249 12.03 -2.87 4.19
CA TYR A 249 10.68 -2.89 3.66
C TYR A 249 10.20 -1.47 3.33
N HIS A 250 9.16 -1.37 2.53
CA HIS A 250 8.60 -0.09 2.08
C HIS A 250 8.27 0.84 3.25
N GLY A 251 7.51 0.37 4.24
CA GLY A 251 7.14 1.17 5.41
C GLY A 251 8.32 1.58 6.28
N GLU A 252 9.39 0.75 6.34
CA GLU A 252 10.63 1.10 7.03
C GLU A 252 11.31 2.30 6.34
N CYS A 253 11.32 2.32 5.01
CA CYS A 253 11.87 3.43 4.23
C CYS A 253 11.01 4.70 4.33
N VAL A 254 9.68 4.54 4.31
CA VAL A 254 8.73 5.64 4.51
C VAL A 254 8.86 6.23 5.92
N ALA A 255 9.07 5.41 6.94
CA ALA A 255 9.31 5.85 8.32
C ALA A 255 10.51 6.78 8.41
N LEU A 256 11.64 6.41 7.82
CA LEU A 256 12.84 7.27 7.74
C LEU A 256 12.56 8.56 6.97
N GLY A 257 11.84 8.47 5.86
CA GLY A 257 11.44 9.64 5.08
C GLY A 257 10.52 10.61 5.85
N MET A 258 9.62 10.11 6.70
CA MET A 258 8.75 10.95 7.55
C MET A 258 9.56 11.80 8.53
N LEU A 259 10.61 11.24 9.15
CA LEU A 259 11.49 11.96 10.07
C LEU A 259 12.22 13.11 9.38
N CYS A 260 12.51 13.00 8.10
CA CYS A 260 13.11 14.07 7.31
C CYS A 260 12.11 15.16 6.89
N MET A 261 10.82 14.84 6.82
CA MET A 261 9.81 15.70 6.22
C MET A 261 8.82 16.30 7.22
N CYS A 262 9.18 16.38 8.49
CA CYS A 262 8.38 17.02 9.52
C CYS A 262 9.13 18.17 10.19
N ALA A 263 8.38 19.04 10.88
CA ALA A 263 8.97 20.11 11.69
C ALA A 263 9.71 19.51 12.92
N PRO A 264 10.76 20.17 13.45
CA PRO A 264 11.51 19.67 14.61
C PRO A 264 10.64 19.36 15.83
N ALA A 265 9.62 20.17 16.09
CA ALA A 265 8.68 19.95 17.20
C ALA A 265 7.82 18.68 17.03
N VAL A 266 7.59 18.24 15.80
CA VAL A 266 6.80 17.04 15.45
C VAL A 266 7.70 15.81 15.36
N GLN A 267 8.96 15.99 15.01
CA GLN A 267 9.91 14.91 14.76
C GLN A 267 10.04 13.96 15.95
N ALA A 268 10.16 14.50 17.18
CA ALA A 268 10.26 13.69 18.39
C ALA A 268 9.03 12.81 18.61
N ARG A 269 7.83 13.29 18.27
CA ARG A 269 6.58 12.54 18.36
C ARG A 269 6.51 11.44 17.31
N ILE A 270 6.85 11.77 16.06
CA ILE A 270 6.92 10.77 14.98
C ILE A 270 7.95 9.69 15.32
N HIS A 271 9.14 10.08 15.80
CA HIS A 271 10.18 9.16 16.27
C HIS A 271 9.64 8.20 17.35
N ALA A 272 8.95 8.73 18.37
CA ALA A 272 8.37 7.91 19.44
C ALA A 272 7.33 6.91 18.90
N ALA A 273 6.45 7.34 18.00
CA ALA A 273 5.45 6.47 17.39
C ALA A 273 6.08 5.36 16.53
N LEU A 274 7.10 5.69 15.73
CA LEU A 274 7.83 4.73 14.91
C LEU A 274 8.59 3.71 15.75
N ALA A 275 9.36 4.17 16.75
CA ALA A 275 10.11 3.31 17.65
C ALA A 275 9.20 2.34 18.41
N ARG A 276 8.02 2.81 18.85
CA ARG A 276 7.03 2.00 19.56
C ARG A 276 6.56 0.79 18.76
N VAL A 277 6.42 0.91 17.47
CA VAL A 277 5.95 -0.16 16.59
C VAL A 277 7.11 -0.96 15.95
N GLY A 278 8.37 -0.68 16.35
CA GLY A 278 9.56 -1.41 15.90
C GLY A 278 10.06 -0.99 14.52
N LEU A 279 9.72 0.21 14.05
CA LEU A 279 10.23 0.78 12.81
C LEU A 279 11.59 1.46 13.04
N PRO A 280 12.48 1.50 12.03
CA PRO A 280 13.75 2.20 12.12
C PRO A 280 13.53 3.70 12.27
N THR A 281 14.36 4.32 13.12
CA THR A 281 14.38 5.78 13.37
C THR A 281 15.72 6.41 13.03
N THR A 282 16.71 5.60 12.68
CA THR A 282 18.04 6.02 12.22
C THR A 282 18.41 5.27 10.94
N TRP A 283 19.26 5.90 10.12
CA TRP A 283 19.72 5.31 8.88
C TRP A 283 21.19 5.70 8.63
N SER A 284 22.04 4.73 8.26
CA SER A 284 23.49 4.90 8.11
C SER A 284 23.99 4.76 6.66
N GLY A 285 23.09 4.88 5.67
CA GLY A 285 23.46 4.80 4.26
C GLY A 285 24.11 6.09 3.73
N ASP A 286 24.50 6.07 2.46
CA ASP A 286 25.12 7.18 1.77
C ASP A 286 24.09 8.17 1.23
N ALA A 287 23.90 9.28 1.96
CA ALA A 287 22.96 10.34 1.60
C ALA A 287 23.33 11.01 0.24
N GLU A 288 24.62 11.17 -0.08
CA GLU A 288 25.06 11.81 -1.31
C GLU A 288 24.76 10.93 -2.53
N GLN A 289 24.93 9.62 -2.39
CA GLN A 289 24.57 8.66 -3.44
C GLN A 289 23.07 8.67 -3.73
N ILE A 290 22.21 8.71 -2.71
CA ILE A 290 20.76 8.82 -2.87
C ILE A 290 20.37 10.09 -3.61
N LEU A 291 20.91 11.24 -3.20
CA LEU A 291 20.58 12.51 -3.84
C LEU A 291 21.08 12.63 -5.25
N THR A 292 22.22 12.02 -5.56
CA THR A 292 22.73 11.92 -6.90
C THR A 292 21.78 11.10 -7.79
N ALA A 293 21.29 9.97 -7.30
CA ALA A 293 20.29 9.15 -8.01
C ALA A 293 18.98 9.93 -8.22
N MET A 294 18.49 10.65 -7.22
CA MET A 294 17.28 11.48 -7.31
C MET A 294 17.43 12.61 -8.36
N ARG A 295 18.59 13.26 -8.42
CA ARG A 295 18.88 14.31 -9.42
C ARG A 295 18.89 13.75 -10.84
N HIS A 296 19.39 12.53 -11.04
CA HIS A 296 19.42 11.88 -12.36
C HIS A 296 18.02 11.48 -12.84
N ASP A 297 17.18 10.96 -11.96
CA ASP A 297 15.81 10.54 -12.29
C ASP A 297 14.91 11.75 -12.67
N LYS A 298 15.20 12.92 -12.10
CA LYS A 298 14.38 14.15 -12.25
C LYS A 298 15.06 15.26 -13.07
N LYS A 299 15.92 14.94 -14.00
CA LYS A 299 16.58 15.94 -14.90
C LYS A 299 15.63 16.94 -15.58
N ALA A 300 14.32 16.70 -15.55
CA ALA A 300 13.29 17.60 -16.08
C ALA A 300 12.63 18.50 -15.01
N ALA A 301 12.95 18.35 -13.70
CA ALA A 301 12.18 18.95 -12.60
C ALA A 301 12.88 20.16 -11.91
N GLY A 302 14.10 20.56 -12.34
CA GLY A 302 14.80 21.70 -11.75
C GLY A 302 15.65 21.33 -10.51
N GLU A 303 15.93 22.32 -9.62
CA GLU A 303 16.88 22.23 -8.50
C GLU A 303 16.29 21.56 -7.23
N GLY A 304 15.11 20.94 -7.32
CA GLY A 304 14.45 20.33 -6.15
C GLY A 304 13.23 19.48 -6.54
N VAL A 305 12.45 19.09 -5.54
CA VAL A 305 11.26 18.24 -5.70
C VAL A 305 10.08 18.77 -4.89
N PHE A 306 8.85 18.54 -5.37
CA PHE A 306 7.67 18.74 -4.55
C PHE A 306 7.57 17.63 -3.51
N ALA A 307 7.46 18.03 -2.24
CA ALA A 307 7.34 17.13 -1.12
C ALA A 307 6.23 17.57 -0.15
N VAL A 308 5.72 16.62 0.60
CA VAL A 308 4.76 16.86 1.68
C VAL A 308 5.53 17.07 2.98
N LEU A 309 5.20 18.12 3.71
CA LEU A 309 5.72 18.44 5.02
C LEU A 309 4.61 18.38 6.07
N VAL A 310 4.96 17.96 7.27
CA VAL A 310 4.06 17.98 8.45
C VAL A 310 4.59 19.00 9.44
N PRO A 311 4.03 20.23 9.46
CA PRO A 311 4.42 21.27 10.42
C PRO A 311 3.84 20.99 11.82
N GLU A 312 2.69 20.34 11.91
CA GLU A 312 1.97 19.96 13.11
C GLU A 312 1.17 18.67 12.85
N ILE A 313 0.99 17.81 13.87
CA ILE A 313 0.20 16.58 13.71
C ILE A 313 -1.24 16.90 13.29
N GLY A 314 -1.70 16.24 12.24
CA GLY A 314 -3.02 16.47 11.62
C GLY A 314 -3.02 17.58 10.57
N GLN A 315 -1.87 18.17 10.26
CA GLN A 315 -1.73 19.25 9.28
C GLN A 315 -0.58 18.93 8.30
N PHE A 316 -0.71 19.38 7.07
CA PHE A 316 0.33 19.23 6.05
C PHE A 316 0.45 20.48 5.17
N THR A 317 1.63 20.65 4.58
CA THR A 317 1.88 21.56 3.46
C THR A 317 2.50 20.78 2.30
N MET A 318 2.40 21.30 1.09
CA MET A 318 3.06 20.76 -0.10
C MET A 318 3.94 21.84 -0.71
N GLU A 319 5.25 21.63 -0.69
CA GLU A 319 6.22 22.65 -1.04
C GLU A 319 7.30 22.10 -1.97
N HIS A 320 7.92 22.98 -2.72
CA HIS A 320 9.11 22.64 -3.50
C HIS A 320 10.35 22.73 -2.59
N ILE A 321 11.03 21.60 -2.40
CA ILE A 321 12.20 21.49 -1.53
C ILE A 321 13.46 21.34 -2.39
N PRO A 322 14.46 22.23 -2.24
CA PRO A 322 15.75 22.09 -2.88
C PRO A 322 16.52 20.82 -2.45
N PHE A 323 17.31 20.26 -3.37
CA PHE A 323 18.08 19.04 -3.08
C PHE A 323 19.09 19.23 -1.92
N GLU A 324 19.64 20.43 -1.75
CA GLU A 324 20.56 20.77 -0.65
C GLU A 324 19.87 20.63 0.73
N VAL A 325 18.60 21.07 0.82
CA VAL A 325 17.80 20.92 2.03
C VAL A 325 17.47 19.46 2.32
N LEU A 326 17.20 18.67 1.28
CA LEU A 326 16.98 17.22 1.42
C LEU A 326 18.25 16.51 1.93
N ALA A 327 19.42 16.92 1.43
CA ALA A 327 20.72 16.42 1.88
C ALA A 327 20.93 16.63 3.39
N GLU A 328 20.72 17.86 3.84
CA GLU A 328 20.85 18.23 5.26
C GLU A 328 19.90 17.40 6.14
N ARG A 329 18.63 17.32 5.74
CA ARG A 329 17.60 16.58 6.49
C ARG A 329 17.90 15.08 6.56
N LEU A 330 18.38 14.48 5.47
CA LEU A 330 18.75 13.07 5.43
C LEU A 330 19.99 12.79 6.28
N GLY A 331 20.97 13.70 6.30
CA GLY A 331 22.15 13.60 7.17
C GLY A 331 21.80 13.62 8.65
N ASN A 332 20.74 14.33 9.04
CA ASN A 332 20.33 14.48 10.44
C ASN A 332 19.71 13.20 11.03
N ILE A 333 19.18 12.28 10.25
CA ILE A 333 18.67 10.98 10.75
C ILE A 333 19.77 9.91 10.88
N GLY A 334 20.98 10.18 10.38
CA GLY A 334 22.15 9.29 10.49
C GLY A 334 22.95 9.48 11.79
N SER A 335 22.75 10.58 12.50
CA SER A 335 23.36 10.82 13.81
C SER A 335 22.35 10.51 14.91
N GLU A 336 22.68 9.57 15.80
CA GLU A 336 21.98 9.50 17.09
C GLU A 336 22.10 10.90 17.74
N THR A 337 20.97 11.58 17.82
CA THR A 337 20.89 12.79 18.66
C THR A 337 21.02 12.29 20.10
N VAL A 338 22.23 12.39 20.67
CA VAL A 338 22.55 12.16 22.07
C VAL A 338 21.79 13.14 22.96
#